data_af8433f6709312a13a97835dade25e36
#
_entry.id   af8433f6709312a13a97835dade25e36
#
_cell.length_a   1.000
_cell.length_b   1.000
_cell.length_c   1.000
_cell.angle_alpha   90.00
_cell.angle_beta   90.00
_cell.angle_gamma   90.00
#
_symmetry.space_group_name_H-M   'P 1'
#
loop_
_entity.id
_entity.type
_entity.pdbx_description
1 polymer ?
#
loop_
_entity_poly.entity_id
_entity_poly.type
_entity_poly.pdbx_seq_one_letter_code
_entity_poly.pdbx_strand_id
1 'polypeptide(L)'
;MSTTSPATLVASDLDRTLIYSAASLDLSMPDAEAPRLLCVEVYGHKPLSYMTETAAALLTEVATTTVFVPTTTRTREQYGRIHLPGPAARYAICANGGHILVDGVSDRDWQQQVEARIAEECAPLTEIRAHLATTADPAWLLKERVAEDLFAYLVVERALLPEEWVKELAAWAGPRGWTVSLQGRKIYAVPAPLTKSAAMHEVARRIGATRTLAAGDSLLDADLLLAADLGWRPGHGELADEGWRAPHVVALEERGGAAGEEILRRFLAASAG
;
A
#
# COMPACT_ATOMS: atom_id res chain seq x y z
N MET A 1 -8.02 24.82 28.57
CA MET A 1 -7.61 24.54 27.18
C MET A 1 -6.69 23.33 27.24
N SER A 2 -7.19 22.18 26.84
CA SER A 2 -6.37 20.96 26.82
C SER A 2 -5.40 21.09 25.64
N THR A 3 -4.13 21.26 25.91
CA THR A 3 -3.08 21.18 24.89
C THR A 3 -2.99 19.74 24.46
N THR A 4 -3.75 19.36 23.42
CA THR A 4 -3.53 18.11 22.74
C THR A 4 -2.07 18.13 22.24
N SER A 5 -1.27 17.15 22.66
CA SER A 5 0.07 16.96 22.07
C SER A 5 -0.04 16.90 20.56
N PRO A 6 0.93 17.45 19.83
CA PRO A 6 0.91 17.40 18.36
C PRO A 6 0.79 15.97 17.88
N ALA A 7 -0.22 15.69 17.04
CA ALA A 7 -0.49 14.34 16.58
C ALA A 7 0.50 13.97 15.46
N THR A 8 1.22 12.86 15.63
CA THR A 8 1.99 12.23 14.55
C THR A 8 1.07 11.26 13.82
N LEU A 9 0.93 11.42 12.50
CA LEU A 9 0.27 10.48 11.62
C LEU A 9 1.30 9.52 11.05
N VAL A 10 1.01 8.22 11.11
CA VAL A 10 1.81 7.15 10.50
C VAL A 10 0.98 6.47 9.42
N ALA A 11 1.27 6.72 8.14
CA ALA A 11 0.61 6.09 7.00
C ALA A 11 1.51 5.00 6.42
N SER A 12 1.12 3.74 6.49
CA SER A 12 1.92 2.64 5.98
C SER A 12 1.14 1.80 4.99
N ASP A 13 1.78 1.48 3.85
CA ASP A 13 1.34 0.36 3.05
C ASP A 13 1.38 -0.93 3.87
N LEU A 14 0.61 -1.93 3.42
CA LEU A 14 0.48 -3.21 4.12
C LEU A 14 1.23 -4.34 3.41
N ASP A 15 0.86 -4.64 2.17
CA ASP A 15 1.40 -5.81 1.46
C ASP A 15 2.89 -5.63 1.16
N ARG A 16 3.73 -6.57 1.64
CA ARG A 16 5.19 -6.52 1.50
C ARG A 16 5.88 -5.33 2.22
N THR A 17 5.12 -4.59 3.02
CA THR A 17 5.63 -3.51 3.88
C THR A 17 5.52 -3.89 5.36
N LEU A 18 4.32 -4.26 5.83
CA LEU A 18 4.06 -4.71 7.20
C LEU A 18 3.52 -6.13 7.28
N ILE A 19 2.81 -6.59 6.25
CA ILE A 19 2.25 -7.94 6.16
C ILE A 19 2.78 -8.66 4.93
N TYR A 20 2.95 -9.98 5.06
CA TYR A 20 3.64 -10.78 4.05
C TYR A 20 2.90 -12.08 3.76
N SER A 21 2.83 -12.47 2.50
CA SER A 21 2.53 -13.85 2.15
C SER A 21 3.67 -14.77 2.60
N ALA A 22 3.43 -16.07 2.74
CA ALA A 22 4.48 -17.01 3.09
C ALA A 22 5.71 -16.92 2.15
N ALA A 23 5.50 -16.71 0.86
CA ALA A 23 6.56 -16.57 -0.13
C ALA A 23 7.32 -15.23 -0.05
N SER A 24 6.72 -14.18 0.51
CA SER A 24 7.33 -12.84 0.61
C SER A 24 7.94 -12.53 1.97
N LEU A 25 7.84 -13.45 2.94
CA LEU A 25 8.46 -13.31 4.26
C LEU A 25 9.99 -13.22 4.18
N ASP A 26 10.59 -13.80 3.15
CA ASP A 26 12.03 -13.77 2.89
C ASP A 26 12.86 -14.20 4.11
N LEU A 27 12.53 -15.38 4.66
CA LEU A 27 13.19 -15.94 5.83
C LEU A 27 14.56 -16.51 5.39
N SER A 28 15.64 -15.81 5.72
CA SER A 28 17.01 -16.14 5.31
C SER A 28 17.87 -16.71 6.43
N MET A 29 17.29 -16.94 7.61
CA MET A 29 17.97 -17.50 8.80
C MET A 29 17.77 -19.02 8.88
N PRO A 30 18.58 -19.75 9.69
CA PRO A 30 18.33 -21.15 10.01
C PRO A 30 16.95 -21.37 10.64
N ASP A 31 16.31 -22.51 10.38
CA ASP A 31 14.95 -22.82 10.87
C ASP A 31 14.80 -22.65 12.40
N ALA A 32 15.85 -22.98 13.17
CA ALA A 32 15.85 -22.84 14.63
C ALA A 32 15.82 -21.36 15.10
N GLU A 33 16.17 -20.43 14.23
CA GLU A 33 16.20 -18.98 14.49
C GLU A 33 15.02 -18.26 13.86
N ALA A 34 14.14 -19.00 13.14
CA ALA A 34 12.99 -18.42 12.46
C ALA A 34 12.05 -17.72 13.47
N PRO A 35 11.56 -16.51 13.14
CA PRO A 35 10.65 -15.80 14.01
C PRO A 35 9.30 -16.53 14.10
N ARG A 36 8.62 -16.38 15.23
CA ARG A 36 7.24 -16.81 15.34
C ARG A 36 6.35 -15.91 14.50
N LEU A 37 5.38 -16.49 13.82
CA LEU A 37 4.53 -15.81 12.88
C LEU A 37 3.09 -15.71 13.39
N LEU A 38 2.51 -14.52 13.28
CA LEU A 38 1.09 -14.27 13.49
C LEU A 38 0.40 -14.24 12.12
N CYS A 39 -0.63 -15.06 11.92
CA CYS A 39 -1.49 -14.97 10.75
C CYS A 39 -2.49 -13.80 10.95
N VAL A 40 -2.45 -12.82 10.06
CA VAL A 40 -3.30 -11.62 10.11
C VAL A 40 -4.39 -11.60 9.04
N GLU A 41 -4.39 -12.56 8.12
CA GLU A 41 -5.44 -12.70 7.11
C GLU A 41 -5.72 -14.17 6.82
N VAL A 42 -7.02 -14.54 6.84
CA VAL A 42 -7.51 -15.85 6.37
C VAL A 42 -8.55 -15.62 5.30
N TYR A 43 -8.45 -16.32 4.18
CA TYR A 43 -9.44 -16.30 3.11
C TYR A 43 -9.64 -17.68 2.49
N GLY A 44 -10.90 -18.10 2.30
CA GLY A 44 -11.21 -19.41 1.78
C GLY A 44 -10.61 -20.55 2.62
N HIS A 45 -10.64 -20.42 3.95
CA HIS A 45 -10.07 -21.36 4.92
C HIS A 45 -8.54 -21.52 4.85
N LYS A 46 -7.84 -20.61 4.18
CA LYS A 46 -6.38 -20.62 4.06
C LYS A 46 -5.77 -19.36 4.67
N PRO A 47 -4.71 -19.49 5.46
CA PRO A 47 -3.94 -18.33 5.91
C PRO A 47 -3.24 -17.71 4.70
N LEU A 48 -3.30 -16.38 4.57
CA LEU A 48 -2.77 -15.66 3.42
C LEU A 48 -1.64 -14.71 3.78
N SER A 49 -1.81 -13.93 4.86
CA SER A 49 -0.85 -12.90 5.23
C SER A 49 -0.42 -13.05 6.68
N TYR A 50 0.85 -12.77 6.91
CA TYR A 50 1.53 -12.96 8.18
C TYR A 50 2.31 -11.72 8.59
N MET A 51 2.57 -11.60 9.89
CA MET A 51 3.57 -10.74 10.50
C MET A 51 4.44 -11.58 11.43
N THR A 52 5.66 -11.13 11.74
CA THR A 52 6.39 -11.70 12.89
C THR A 52 5.74 -11.26 14.19
N GLU A 53 5.87 -12.06 15.27
CA GLU A 53 5.38 -11.65 16.60
C GLU A 53 6.05 -10.34 17.07
N THR A 54 7.31 -10.12 16.71
CA THR A 54 8.04 -8.86 16.99
C THR A 54 7.37 -7.68 16.27
N ALA A 55 7.10 -7.82 14.96
CA ALA A 55 6.40 -6.77 14.21
C ALA A 55 5.00 -6.50 14.77
N ALA A 56 4.28 -7.53 15.22
CA ALA A 56 2.97 -7.40 15.83
C ALA A 56 3.01 -6.58 17.15
N ALA A 57 4.01 -6.83 18.00
CA ALA A 57 4.20 -6.06 19.23
C ALA A 57 4.55 -4.59 18.92
N LEU A 58 5.50 -4.35 18.00
CA LEU A 58 5.88 -3.00 17.56
C LEU A 58 4.72 -2.23 16.93
N LEU A 59 3.91 -2.89 16.08
CA LEU A 59 2.72 -2.24 15.49
C LEU A 59 1.70 -1.85 16.56
N THR A 60 1.51 -2.70 17.57
CA THR A 60 0.64 -2.37 18.70
C THR A 60 1.11 -1.12 19.43
N GLU A 61 2.42 -0.96 19.64
CA GLU A 61 3.00 0.23 20.24
C GLU A 61 2.84 1.46 19.36
N VAL A 62 3.14 1.37 18.05
CA VAL A 62 2.90 2.45 17.07
C VAL A 62 1.45 2.90 17.09
N ALA A 63 0.50 1.97 17.00
CA ALA A 63 -0.93 2.28 16.96
C ALA A 63 -1.47 2.84 18.28
N THR A 64 -0.76 2.64 19.39
CA THR A 64 -1.13 3.20 20.72
C THR A 64 -0.55 4.59 20.91
N THR A 65 0.61 4.89 20.35
CA THR A 65 1.35 6.14 20.58
C THR A 65 1.17 7.18 19.46
N THR A 66 0.66 6.76 18.30
CA THR A 66 0.46 7.63 17.11
C THR A 66 -0.94 7.44 16.52
N VAL A 67 -1.27 8.24 15.51
CA VAL A 67 -2.44 7.97 14.66
C VAL A 67 -1.98 7.08 13.50
N PHE A 68 -2.04 5.77 13.70
CA PHE A 68 -1.69 4.79 12.66
C PHE A 68 -2.82 4.67 11.64
N VAL A 69 -2.48 4.79 10.35
CA VAL A 69 -3.39 4.75 9.20
C VAL A 69 -2.91 3.69 8.22
N PRO A 70 -3.45 2.48 8.24
CA PRO A 70 -3.22 1.49 7.19
C PRO A 70 -3.59 2.08 5.83
N THR A 71 -2.68 2.02 4.85
CA THR A 71 -2.81 2.70 3.56
C THR A 71 -2.50 1.72 2.43
N THR A 72 -3.51 1.19 1.74
CA THR A 72 -3.35 0.03 0.87
C THR A 72 -4.05 0.18 -0.48
N THR A 73 -3.54 -0.53 -1.52
CA THR A 73 -4.24 -0.72 -2.80
C THR A 73 -5.40 -1.73 -2.71
N ARG A 74 -5.53 -2.45 -1.60
CA ARG A 74 -6.62 -3.41 -1.38
C ARG A 74 -7.98 -2.70 -1.41
N THR A 75 -9.01 -3.39 -1.92
CA THR A 75 -10.40 -2.96 -1.78
C THR A 75 -10.82 -2.96 -0.31
N ARG A 76 -11.91 -2.27 0.02
CA ARG A 76 -12.49 -2.30 1.38
C ARG A 76 -12.79 -3.71 1.86
N GLU A 77 -13.35 -4.56 0.99
CA GLU A 77 -13.61 -5.97 1.29
C GLU A 77 -12.32 -6.73 1.60
N GLN A 78 -11.25 -6.51 0.80
CA GLN A 78 -9.97 -7.16 1.01
C GLN A 78 -9.28 -6.67 2.29
N TYR A 79 -9.36 -5.37 2.58
CA TYR A 79 -8.84 -4.81 3.83
C TYR A 79 -9.61 -5.32 5.05
N GLY A 80 -10.94 -5.43 4.97
CA GLY A 80 -11.77 -5.95 6.05
C GLY A 80 -11.48 -7.39 6.49
N ARG A 81 -10.67 -8.13 5.72
CA ARG A 81 -10.18 -9.47 6.09
C ARG A 81 -8.89 -9.45 6.92
N ILE A 82 -8.25 -8.28 7.01
CA ILE A 82 -6.97 -8.13 7.73
C ILE A 82 -7.26 -7.80 9.18
N HIS A 83 -6.69 -8.59 10.08
CA HIS A 83 -6.78 -8.41 11.52
C HIS A 83 -5.42 -7.98 12.07
N LEU A 84 -5.13 -6.68 11.97
CA LEU A 84 -3.89 -6.12 12.51
C LEU A 84 -3.90 -6.17 14.04
N PRO A 85 -2.75 -6.43 14.69
CA PRO A 85 -2.61 -6.37 16.14
C PRO A 85 -2.72 -4.93 16.67
N GLY A 86 -3.14 -4.81 17.93
CA GLY A 86 -3.30 -3.53 18.61
C GLY A 86 -4.71 -2.95 18.50
N PRO A 87 -4.90 -1.67 18.86
CA PRO A 87 -6.19 -1.00 18.74
C PRO A 87 -6.63 -0.87 17.27
N ALA A 88 -7.93 -0.97 17.03
CA ALA A 88 -8.48 -0.75 15.70
C ALA A 88 -8.14 0.66 15.20
N ALA A 89 -7.64 0.76 13.98
CA ALA A 89 -7.34 2.04 13.36
C ALA A 89 -8.65 2.80 13.09
N ARG A 90 -8.73 4.03 13.61
CA ARG A 90 -9.88 4.91 13.35
C ARG A 90 -9.98 5.29 11.87
N TYR A 91 -8.84 5.51 11.23
CA TYR A 91 -8.75 5.81 9.80
C TYR A 91 -8.02 4.69 9.07
N ALA A 92 -8.49 4.34 7.88
CA ALA A 92 -7.76 3.51 6.96
C ALA A 92 -7.95 4.03 5.52
N ILE A 93 -6.95 3.88 4.69
CA ILE A 93 -6.97 4.29 3.29
C ILE A 93 -6.96 3.02 2.44
N CYS A 94 -8.02 2.82 1.64
CA CYS A 94 -8.20 1.66 0.77
C CYS A 94 -8.26 2.06 -0.70
N ALA A 95 -8.15 1.07 -1.59
CA ALA A 95 -8.22 1.24 -3.04
C ALA A 95 -7.28 2.37 -3.54
N ASN A 96 -6.03 2.37 -3.07
CA ASN A 96 -5.00 3.36 -3.44
C ASN A 96 -5.40 4.84 -3.17
N GLY A 97 -6.18 5.10 -2.14
CA GLY A 97 -6.68 6.45 -1.82
C GLY A 97 -8.13 6.70 -2.27
N GLY A 98 -8.76 5.73 -2.93
CA GLY A 98 -10.17 5.84 -3.37
C GLY A 98 -11.16 5.94 -2.21
N HIS A 99 -10.81 5.33 -1.09
CA HIS A 99 -11.63 5.38 0.12
C HIS A 99 -10.80 5.77 1.34
N ILE A 100 -11.31 6.72 2.10
CA ILE A 100 -10.95 6.93 3.50
C ILE A 100 -12.02 6.25 4.34
N LEU A 101 -11.64 5.25 5.13
CA LEU A 101 -12.53 4.65 6.11
C LEU A 101 -12.40 5.41 7.43
N VAL A 102 -13.53 5.71 8.03
CA VAL A 102 -13.63 6.26 9.41
C VAL A 102 -14.39 5.24 10.22
N ASP A 103 -13.75 4.68 11.24
CA ASP A 103 -14.31 3.61 12.06
C ASP A 103 -14.89 2.45 11.21
N GLY A 104 -14.16 2.08 10.13
CA GLY A 104 -14.52 1.01 9.22
C GLY A 104 -15.56 1.39 8.13
N VAL A 105 -16.11 2.59 8.15
CA VAL A 105 -17.12 3.06 7.18
C VAL A 105 -16.50 4.02 6.18
N SER A 106 -16.76 3.80 4.88
CA SER A 106 -16.26 4.68 3.82
C SER A 106 -16.88 6.07 3.90
N ASP A 107 -16.02 7.09 3.84
CA ASP A 107 -16.40 8.50 3.75
C ASP A 107 -16.94 8.79 2.34
N ARG A 108 -18.23 9.12 2.26
CA ARG A 108 -18.92 9.37 0.98
C ARG A 108 -18.49 10.67 0.32
N ASP A 109 -18.19 11.70 1.09
CA ASP A 109 -17.80 13.01 0.55
C ASP A 109 -16.39 12.88 -0.09
N TRP A 110 -15.49 12.13 0.55
CA TRP A 110 -14.19 11.82 -0.04
C TRP A 110 -14.34 11.01 -1.33
N GLN A 111 -15.14 9.95 -1.30
CA GLN A 111 -15.37 9.11 -2.47
C GLN A 111 -15.89 9.92 -3.67
N GLN A 112 -16.89 10.79 -3.47
CA GLN A 112 -17.42 11.65 -4.53
C GLN A 112 -16.38 12.61 -5.09
N GLN A 113 -15.51 13.17 -4.24
CA GLN A 113 -14.40 14.03 -4.69
C GLN A 113 -13.41 13.26 -5.56
N VAL A 114 -13.06 12.03 -5.18
CA VAL A 114 -12.17 11.15 -5.95
C VAL A 114 -12.78 10.81 -7.31
N GLU A 115 -14.05 10.36 -7.33
CA GLU A 115 -14.77 10.01 -8.55
C GLU A 115 -14.87 11.19 -9.52
N ALA A 116 -15.19 12.39 -9.01
CA ALA A 116 -15.26 13.60 -9.82
C ALA A 116 -13.91 13.94 -10.47
N ARG A 117 -12.82 13.87 -9.69
CA ARG A 117 -11.47 14.14 -10.18
C ARG A 117 -11.03 13.12 -11.24
N ILE A 118 -11.30 11.84 -11.03
CA ILE A 118 -11.00 10.80 -12.03
C ILE A 118 -11.77 11.06 -13.31
N ALA A 119 -13.06 11.40 -13.23
CA ALA A 119 -13.88 11.68 -14.40
C ALA A 119 -13.42 12.91 -15.19
N GLU A 120 -12.81 13.90 -14.53
CA GLU A 120 -12.28 15.11 -15.16
C GLU A 120 -10.90 14.88 -15.81
N GLU A 121 -10.02 14.11 -15.16
CA GLU A 121 -8.59 14.05 -15.51
C GLU A 121 -8.19 12.78 -16.29
N CYS A 122 -9.05 11.74 -16.32
CA CYS A 122 -8.68 10.44 -16.87
C CYS A 122 -9.63 9.94 -17.96
N ALA A 123 -9.08 9.15 -18.88
CA ALA A 123 -9.90 8.33 -19.77
C ALA A 123 -10.76 7.35 -18.95
N PRO A 124 -11.96 6.98 -19.42
CA PRO A 124 -12.84 6.07 -18.69
C PRO A 124 -12.20 4.69 -18.43
N LEU A 125 -12.49 4.10 -17.27
CA LEU A 125 -12.04 2.74 -16.91
C LEU A 125 -12.40 1.71 -17.98
N THR A 126 -13.54 1.88 -18.66
CA THR A 126 -13.98 0.99 -19.75
C THR A 126 -13.01 0.99 -20.93
N GLU A 127 -12.38 2.13 -21.26
CA GLU A 127 -11.36 2.22 -22.31
C GLU A 127 -10.09 1.45 -21.91
N ILE A 128 -9.63 1.63 -20.66
CA ILE A 128 -8.49 0.90 -20.12
C ILE A 128 -8.73 -0.61 -20.16
N ARG A 129 -9.88 -1.06 -19.68
CA ARG A 129 -10.25 -2.47 -19.70
C ARG A 129 -10.34 -3.05 -21.09
N ALA A 130 -10.90 -2.30 -22.05
CA ALA A 130 -10.93 -2.74 -23.44
C ALA A 130 -9.52 -2.92 -24.02
N HIS A 131 -8.59 -2.02 -23.71
CA HIS A 131 -7.19 -2.15 -24.10
C HIS A 131 -6.52 -3.36 -23.46
N LEU A 132 -6.67 -3.55 -22.15
CA LEU A 132 -6.15 -4.72 -21.44
C LEU A 132 -6.68 -6.03 -22.05
N ALA A 133 -7.98 -6.11 -22.35
CA ALA A 133 -8.61 -7.29 -22.94
C ALA A 133 -8.11 -7.61 -24.35
N THR A 134 -7.66 -6.61 -25.11
CA THR A 134 -7.18 -6.78 -26.49
C THR A 134 -5.67 -7.04 -26.58
N THR A 135 -4.89 -6.64 -25.57
CA THR A 135 -3.42 -6.70 -25.62
C THR A 135 -2.81 -7.72 -24.67
N ALA A 136 -3.52 -8.13 -23.61
CA ALA A 136 -3.03 -9.14 -22.69
C ALA A 136 -3.15 -10.54 -23.28
N ASP A 137 -2.03 -11.28 -23.29
CA ASP A 137 -1.97 -12.63 -23.83
C ASP A 137 -2.45 -13.66 -22.79
N PRO A 138 -3.40 -14.55 -23.13
CA PRO A 138 -3.84 -15.65 -22.29
C PRO A 138 -2.71 -16.56 -21.79
N ALA A 139 -1.56 -16.60 -22.43
CA ALA A 139 -0.42 -17.39 -21.99
C ALA A 139 0.09 -17.00 -20.61
N TRP A 140 0.00 -15.73 -20.23
CA TRP A 140 0.44 -15.24 -18.94
C TRP A 140 -0.67 -14.55 -18.13
N LEU A 141 -1.79 -14.18 -18.74
CA LEU A 141 -2.94 -13.58 -18.04
C LEU A 141 -3.72 -14.65 -17.29
N LEU A 142 -3.74 -14.59 -15.97
CA LEU A 142 -4.52 -15.50 -15.14
C LEU A 142 -5.92 -14.95 -14.82
N LYS A 143 -6.02 -13.65 -14.50
CA LYS A 143 -7.30 -13.00 -14.14
C LYS A 143 -7.22 -11.49 -14.35
N GLU A 144 -8.33 -10.91 -14.82
CA GLU A 144 -8.61 -9.48 -14.70
C GLU A 144 -9.51 -9.23 -13.49
N ARG A 145 -9.30 -8.13 -12.81
CA ARG A 145 -10.10 -7.66 -11.68
C ARG A 145 -10.32 -6.15 -11.77
N VAL A 146 -11.45 -5.71 -11.29
CA VAL A 146 -11.76 -4.30 -11.05
C VAL A 146 -11.83 -4.08 -9.55
N ALA A 147 -11.23 -3.00 -9.08
CA ALA A 147 -11.23 -2.60 -7.69
C ALA A 147 -12.13 -1.39 -7.49
N GLU A 148 -13.24 -1.56 -6.75
CA GLU A 148 -14.19 -0.51 -6.34
C GLU A 148 -14.72 0.35 -7.51
N ASP A 149 -14.76 -0.19 -8.74
CA ASP A 149 -15.06 0.54 -9.98
C ASP A 149 -14.11 1.74 -10.29
N LEU A 150 -12.97 1.81 -9.59
CA LEU A 150 -11.99 2.89 -9.71
C LEU A 150 -10.85 2.52 -10.64
N PHE A 151 -10.32 1.30 -10.55
CA PHE A 151 -9.18 0.87 -11.36
C PHE A 151 -9.20 -0.63 -11.67
N ALA A 152 -8.40 -1.03 -12.65
CA ALA A 152 -8.25 -2.44 -13.03
C ALA A 152 -6.86 -2.97 -12.63
N TYR A 153 -6.78 -4.27 -12.36
CA TYR A 153 -5.52 -4.98 -12.26
C TYR A 153 -5.59 -6.38 -12.86
N LEU A 154 -4.46 -6.80 -13.40
CA LEU A 154 -4.27 -8.14 -13.92
C LEU A 154 -3.49 -8.99 -12.91
N VAL A 155 -3.88 -10.24 -12.74
CA VAL A 155 -3.08 -11.26 -12.06
C VAL A 155 -2.41 -12.08 -13.14
N VAL A 156 -1.09 -12.21 -13.09
CA VAL A 156 -0.28 -12.78 -14.16
C VAL A 156 0.62 -13.91 -13.69
N GLU A 157 1.00 -14.79 -14.62
CA GLU A 157 2.12 -15.69 -14.45
C GLU A 157 3.42 -14.92 -14.72
N ARG A 158 4.10 -14.51 -13.63
CA ARG A 158 5.24 -13.56 -13.69
C ARG A 158 6.38 -14.05 -14.56
N ALA A 159 6.62 -15.36 -14.58
CA ALA A 159 7.70 -15.95 -15.38
C ALA A 159 7.47 -15.89 -16.91
N LEU A 160 6.20 -15.74 -17.31
CA LEU A 160 5.80 -15.69 -18.71
C LEU A 160 5.48 -14.26 -19.19
N LEU A 161 5.42 -13.29 -18.28
CA LEU A 161 5.08 -11.90 -18.61
C LEU A 161 6.22 -11.21 -19.32
N PRO A 162 6.05 -10.69 -20.56
CA PRO A 162 7.04 -9.87 -21.22
C PRO A 162 7.19 -8.50 -20.53
N GLU A 163 8.41 -8.13 -20.16
CA GLU A 163 8.68 -6.83 -19.54
C GLU A 163 8.32 -5.66 -20.47
N GLU A 164 8.51 -5.84 -21.77
CA GLU A 164 8.20 -4.81 -22.77
C GLU A 164 6.69 -4.52 -22.80
N TRP A 165 5.83 -5.52 -22.64
CA TRP A 165 4.37 -5.31 -22.59
C TRP A 165 3.96 -4.36 -21.46
N VAL A 166 4.61 -4.46 -20.29
CA VAL A 166 4.32 -3.55 -19.15
C VAL A 166 4.72 -2.12 -19.47
N LYS A 167 5.87 -1.93 -20.16
CA LYS A 167 6.33 -0.60 -20.60
C LYS A 167 5.43 0.00 -21.67
N GLU A 168 5.02 -0.81 -22.65
CA GLU A 168 4.07 -0.41 -23.68
C GLU A 168 2.71 0.00 -23.09
N LEU A 169 2.20 -0.79 -22.13
CA LEU A 169 0.99 -0.44 -21.40
C LEU A 169 1.15 0.89 -20.65
N ALA A 170 2.27 1.11 -19.96
CA ALA A 170 2.53 2.36 -19.25
C ALA A 170 2.61 3.56 -20.20
N ALA A 171 3.30 3.40 -21.35
CA ALA A 171 3.40 4.44 -22.37
C ALA A 171 2.03 4.76 -23.01
N TRP A 172 1.16 3.76 -23.19
CA TRP A 172 -0.17 3.94 -23.73
C TRP A 172 -1.14 4.57 -22.69
N ALA A 173 -1.04 4.18 -21.42
CA ALA A 173 -1.91 4.62 -20.34
C ALA A 173 -1.60 6.05 -19.86
N GLY A 174 -0.31 6.44 -19.84
CA GLY A 174 0.14 7.73 -19.33
C GLY A 174 -0.59 8.95 -19.92
N PRO A 175 -0.66 9.12 -21.27
CA PRO A 175 -1.40 10.22 -21.90
C PRO A 175 -2.91 10.21 -21.63
N ARG A 176 -3.45 9.12 -21.08
CA ARG A 176 -4.86 8.92 -20.71
C ARG A 176 -5.13 9.21 -19.24
N GLY A 177 -4.14 9.71 -18.50
CA GLY A 177 -4.24 10.01 -17.08
C GLY A 177 -4.14 8.76 -16.19
N TRP A 178 -3.50 7.68 -16.66
CA TRP A 178 -3.37 6.43 -15.91
C TRP A 178 -1.92 6.05 -15.66
N THR A 179 -1.65 5.50 -14.48
CA THR A 179 -0.35 4.99 -14.06
C THR A 179 -0.37 3.47 -14.06
N VAL A 180 0.72 2.84 -14.45
CA VAL A 180 0.90 1.38 -14.41
C VAL A 180 1.99 1.01 -13.41
N SER A 181 1.71 0.00 -12.57
CA SER A 181 2.65 -0.52 -11.56
C SER A 181 2.60 -2.04 -11.55
N LEU A 182 3.76 -2.68 -11.44
CA LEU A 182 3.92 -4.14 -11.39
C LEU A 182 4.37 -4.58 -10.00
N GLN A 183 3.44 -5.10 -9.20
CA GLN A 183 3.69 -5.55 -7.84
C GLN A 183 3.58 -7.08 -7.74
N GLY A 184 4.70 -7.76 -7.63
CA GLY A 184 4.76 -9.22 -7.60
C GLY A 184 4.12 -9.84 -8.85
N ARG A 185 2.93 -10.42 -8.72
CA ARG A 185 2.15 -11.01 -9.82
C ARG A 185 0.95 -10.16 -10.25
N LYS A 186 0.90 -8.90 -9.88
CA LYS A 186 -0.22 -8.01 -10.22
C LYS A 186 0.27 -6.80 -11.00
N ILE A 187 -0.38 -6.54 -12.13
CA ILE A 187 -0.19 -5.31 -12.89
C ILE A 187 -1.40 -4.44 -12.63
N TYR A 188 -1.17 -3.29 -12.02
CA TYR A 188 -2.19 -2.31 -11.73
C TYR A 188 -2.22 -1.24 -12.81
N ALA A 189 -3.40 -0.89 -13.29
CA ALA A 189 -3.65 0.32 -14.06
C ALA A 189 -4.55 1.22 -13.21
N VAL A 190 -3.99 2.30 -12.67
CA VAL A 190 -4.60 3.17 -11.65
C VAL A 190 -4.71 4.59 -12.22
N PRO A 191 -5.85 5.30 -12.04
CA PRO A 191 -5.96 6.71 -12.38
C PRO A 191 -4.86 7.54 -11.70
N ALA A 192 -4.16 8.40 -12.43
CA ALA A 192 -3.06 9.20 -11.90
C ALA A 192 -3.45 10.09 -10.70
N PRO A 193 -4.66 10.69 -10.64
CA PRO A 193 -5.10 11.45 -9.47
C PRO A 193 -5.51 10.59 -8.27
N LEU A 194 -5.60 9.27 -8.44
CA LEU A 194 -5.93 8.34 -7.35
C LEU A 194 -4.66 7.96 -6.59
N THR A 195 -4.34 8.70 -5.54
CA THR A 195 -3.08 8.59 -4.81
C THR A 195 -3.28 8.36 -3.32
N LYS A 196 -2.39 7.58 -2.72
CA LYS A 196 -2.33 7.37 -1.27
C LYS A 196 -2.03 8.67 -0.52
N SER A 197 -1.19 9.53 -1.10
CA SER A 197 -0.79 10.81 -0.51
C SER A 197 -1.96 11.79 -0.36
N ALA A 198 -2.83 11.91 -1.35
CA ALA A 198 -3.99 12.79 -1.29
C ALA A 198 -4.92 12.40 -0.12
N ALA A 199 -5.15 11.10 0.07
CA ALA A 199 -5.96 10.59 1.18
C ALA A 199 -5.25 10.78 2.53
N MET A 200 -3.91 10.56 2.60
CA MET A 200 -3.11 10.83 3.80
C MET A 200 -3.19 12.30 4.21
N HIS A 201 -3.03 13.23 3.27
CA HIS A 201 -3.13 14.67 3.55
C HIS A 201 -4.50 15.05 4.09
N GLU A 202 -5.57 14.47 3.54
CA GLU A 202 -6.93 14.73 4.05
C GLU A 202 -7.10 14.20 5.48
N VAL A 203 -6.61 12.99 5.79
CA VAL A 203 -6.62 12.48 7.16
C VAL A 203 -5.76 13.35 8.07
N ALA A 204 -4.56 13.75 7.66
CA ALA A 204 -3.66 14.63 8.42
C ALA A 204 -4.35 15.96 8.77
N ARG A 205 -5.03 16.56 7.79
CA ARG A 205 -5.82 17.79 7.99
C ARG A 205 -6.95 17.60 9.00
N ARG A 206 -7.68 16.48 8.93
CA ARG A 206 -8.79 16.17 9.85
C ARG A 206 -8.35 16.03 11.30
N ILE A 207 -7.18 15.43 11.52
CA ILE A 207 -6.67 15.20 12.88
C ILE A 207 -5.75 16.32 13.39
N GLY A 208 -5.44 17.32 12.55
CA GLY A 208 -4.49 18.37 12.88
C GLY A 208 -3.08 17.81 13.09
N ALA A 209 -2.66 16.82 12.27
CA ALA A 209 -1.33 16.25 12.36
C ALA A 209 -0.26 17.33 12.10
N THR A 210 0.78 17.34 12.92
CA THR A 210 1.93 18.21 12.78
C THR A 210 3.14 17.50 12.20
N ARG A 211 3.07 16.17 12.10
CA ARG A 211 4.10 15.29 11.55
C ARG A 211 3.47 14.12 10.85
N THR A 212 4.04 13.77 9.71
CA THR A 212 3.61 12.63 8.88
C THR A 212 4.79 11.68 8.64
N LEU A 213 4.58 10.41 8.89
CA LEU A 213 5.54 9.34 8.64
C LEU A 213 4.93 8.35 7.65
N ALA A 214 5.72 7.81 6.73
CA ALA A 214 5.21 6.87 5.74
C ALA A 214 6.14 5.67 5.49
N ALA A 215 5.54 4.54 5.05
CA ALA A 215 6.29 3.42 4.50
C ALA A 215 5.54 2.76 3.33
N GLY A 216 6.31 2.20 2.38
CA GLY A 216 5.79 1.48 1.22
C GLY A 216 6.89 0.85 0.38
N ASP A 217 6.54 -0.14 -0.46
CA ASP A 217 7.49 -0.92 -1.25
C ASP A 217 7.35 -0.75 -2.77
N SER A 218 6.25 -0.16 -3.23
CA SER A 218 5.87 -0.12 -4.66
C SER A 218 5.88 1.29 -5.25
N LEU A 219 5.86 1.41 -6.58
CA LEU A 219 5.72 2.70 -7.26
C LEU A 219 4.42 3.43 -6.89
N LEU A 220 3.36 2.71 -6.50
CA LEU A 220 2.11 3.30 -5.99
C LEU A 220 2.27 3.88 -4.57
N ASP A 221 3.41 3.68 -3.92
CA ASP A 221 3.75 4.29 -2.63
C ASP A 221 4.69 5.48 -2.77
N ALA A 222 5.25 5.69 -3.96
CA ALA A 222 6.23 6.76 -4.16
C ALA A 222 5.65 8.14 -3.80
N ASP A 223 4.40 8.42 -4.19
CA ASP A 223 3.71 9.66 -3.86
C ASP A 223 3.46 9.80 -2.34
N LEU A 224 3.09 8.71 -1.67
CA LEU A 224 2.91 8.66 -0.22
C LEU A 224 4.22 8.99 0.52
N LEU A 225 5.32 8.35 0.10
CA LEU A 225 6.64 8.58 0.66
C LEU A 225 7.16 9.99 0.43
N LEU A 226 6.92 10.56 -0.78
CA LEU A 226 7.31 11.93 -1.11
C LEU A 226 6.51 12.99 -0.33
N ALA A 227 5.28 12.70 0.01
CA ALA A 227 4.38 13.60 0.71
C ALA A 227 4.56 13.61 2.23
N ALA A 228 5.21 12.60 2.80
CA ALA A 228 5.47 12.50 4.23
C ALA A 228 6.71 13.32 4.65
N ASP A 229 6.78 13.73 5.92
CA ASP A 229 7.97 14.41 6.46
C ASP A 229 9.18 13.47 6.53
N LEU A 230 8.95 12.18 6.82
CA LEU A 230 9.96 11.12 6.78
C LEU A 230 9.34 9.84 6.23
N GLY A 231 10.12 9.09 5.45
CA GLY A 231 9.68 7.83 4.88
C GLY A 231 10.70 6.70 4.97
N TRP A 232 10.21 5.47 4.87
CA TRP A 232 11.04 4.26 4.82
C TRP A 232 10.53 3.31 3.74
N ARG A 233 11.44 2.78 2.94
CA ARG A 233 11.15 1.69 2.02
C ARG A 233 12.02 0.47 2.35
N PRO A 234 11.47 -0.76 2.22
CA PRO A 234 12.26 -1.98 2.43
C PRO A 234 13.34 -2.15 1.35
N GLY A 235 14.27 -3.09 1.58
CA GLY A 235 15.29 -3.51 0.62
C GLY A 235 14.76 -4.39 -0.53
N HIS A 236 13.46 -4.55 -0.62
CA HIS A 236 12.75 -5.29 -1.68
C HIS A 236 11.59 -4.46 -2.21
N GLY A 237 10.89 -4.98 -3.24
CA GLY A 237 9.74 -4.31 -3.85
C GLY A 237 10.14 -3.47 -5.05
N GLU A 238 9.13 -2.94 -5.73
CA GLU A 238 9.30 -2.23 -6.99
C GLU A 238 10.21 -1.00 -6.85
N LEU A 239 10.06 -0.24 -5.74
CA LEU A 239 10.94 0.91 -5.45
C LEU A 239 12.40 0.52 -5.25
N ALA A 240 12.66 -0.67 -4.66
CA ALA A 240 14.03 -1.15 -4.49
C ALA A 240 14.62 -1.64 -5.81
N ASP A 241 13.83 -2.38 -6.60
CA ASP A 241 14.22 -2.92 -7.89
C ASP A 241 14.57 -1.80 -8.88
N GLU A 242 13.82 -0.68 -8.84
CA GLU A 242 14.07 0.54 -9.64
C GLU A 242 15.16 1.45 -9.05
N GLY A 243 15.74 1.11 -7.89
CA GLY A 243 16.73 1.96 -7.23
C GLY A 243 16.20 3.32 -6.78
N TRP A 244 14.88 3.43 -6.61
CA TRP A 244 14.21 4.69 -6.27
C TRP A 244 14.70 5.27 -4.93
N ARG A 245 14.91 6.59 -4.87
CA ARG A 245 15.38 7.32 -3.69
C ARG A 245 14.77 8.72 -3.62
N ALA A 246 14.61 9.22 -2.37
CA ALA A 246 14.27 10.61 -2.10
C ALA A 246 15.03 11.09 -0.84
N PRO A 247 15.31 12.40 -0.69
CA PRO A 247 16.20 12.90 0.38
C PRO A 247 15.74 12.58 1.79
N HIS A 248 14.42 12.53 2.05
CA HIS A 248 13.81 12.27 3.36
C HIS A 248 13.27 10.84 3.49
N VAL A 249 13.61 9.97 2.53
CA VAL A 249 13.21 8.56 2.54
C VAL A 249 14.43 7.66 2.72
N VAL A 250 14.43 6.88 3.79
CA VAL A 250 15.49 5.90 4.07
C VAL A 250 15.19 4.62 3.31
N ALA A 251 16.12 4.22 2.46
CA ALA A 251 16.13 2.90 1.84
C ALA A 251 16.76 1.91 2.81
N LEU A 252 15.98 0.99 3.35
CA LEU A 252 16.46 -0.06 4.22
C LEU A 252 17.20 -1.14 3.41
N GLU A 253 18.11 -1.85 4.08
CA GLU A 253 18.75 -3.05 3.52
C GLU A 253 17.92 -4.30 3.84
N GLU A 254 17.20 -4.28 4.95
CA GLU A 254 16.34 -5.36 5.40
C GLU A 254 15.27 -5.69 4.38
N ARG A 255 14.92 -6.98 4.31
CA ARG A 255 13.94 -7.55 3.37
C ARG A 255 12.91 -8.37 4.13
N GLY A 256 11.77 -8.66 3.50
CA GLY A 256 10.72 -9.50 4.05
C GLY A 256 10.27 -9.06 5.44
N GLY A 257 9.99 -10.01 6.31
CA GLY A 257 9.51 -9.76 7.68
C GLY A 257 10.44 -8.88 8.51
N ALA A 258 11.75 -8.98 8.31
CA ALA A 258 12.75 -8.15 9.01
C ALA A 258 12.62 -6.66 8.64
N ALA A 259 12.30 -6.35 7.37
CA ALA A 259 12.04 -4.98 6.95
C ALA A 259 10.81 -4.40 7.65
N GLY A 260 9.73 -5.16 7.79
CA GLY A 260 8.54 -4.74 8.52
C GLY A 260 8.83 -4.40 9.98
N GLU A 261 9.66 -5.20 10.64
CA GLU A 261 10.11 -4.91 12.00
C GLU A 261 10.91 -3.61 12.08
N GLU A 262 11.87 -3.42 11.16
CA GLU A 262 12.72 -2.23 11.17
C GLU A 262 11.92 -0.96 10.85
N ILE A 263 11.00 -1.01 9.90
CA ILE A 263 10.07 0.10 9.61
C ILE A 263 9.32 0.52 10.88
N LEU A 264 8.78 -0.44 11.63
CA LEU A 264 8.03 -0.15 12.85
C LEU A 264 8.93 0.43 13.96
N ARG A 265 10.17 -0.05 14.12
CA ARG A 265 11.16 0.55 15.03
C ARG A 265 11.46 2.01 14.65
N ARG A 266 11.60 2.29 13.35
CA ARG A 266 11.83 3.65 12.85
C ARG A 266 10.64 4.56 13.09
N PHE A 267 9.41 4.07 12.92
CA PHE A 267 8.21 4.84 13.28
C PHE A 267 8.21 5.24 14.75
N LEU A 268 8.47 4.31 15.65
CA LEU A 268 8.56 4.59 17.09
C LEU A 268 9.64 5.62 17.41
N ALA A 269 10.85 5.41 16.90
CA ALA A 269 11.97 6.32 17.13
C ALA A 269 11.67 7.74 16.61
N ALA A 270 11.06 7.85 15.42
CA ALA A 270 10.70 9.13 14.83
C ALA A 270 9.52 9.81 15.52
N SER A 271 8.63 9.07 16.17
CA SER A 271 7.46 9.62 16.86
C SER A 271 7.78 10.14 18.27
N ALA A 272 8.88 9.70 18.86
CA ALA A 272 9.31 10.07 20.21
C ALA A 272 10.06 11.43 20.27
N GLY A 273 10.44 12.00 19.16
CA GLY A 273 11.15 13.29 19.02
C GLY A 273 10.27 14.36 18.44
#